data_d6a32326431eee762355257abd920de9
#
_entry.id   d6a32326431eee762355257abd920de9
#
_cell.length_a   1.000
_cell.length_b   1.000
_cell.length_c   1.000
_cell.angle_alpha   90.00
_cell.angle_beta   90.00
_cell.angle_gamma   90.00
#
_symmetry.space_group_name_H-M   'P 1'
#
loop_
_entity.id
_entity.type
_entity.pdbx_description
1 polymer ?
#
loop_
_entity_poly.entity_id
_entity_poly.type
_entity_poly.pdbx_seq_one_letter_code
_entity_poly.pdbx_strand_id
1 'polypeptide(L)'
;MELYNLIPICPEQLGGLPTPRIPAERVKDRVITQAGADVTEEYQLGAKEALKIAKLYNCKKAILKEKSPSCGYGKIYDGTFSRNLTDGNGVTANLLIDNGIEIFGESEIEKFLK
;
A
#
# COMPACT_ATOMS: atom_id res chain seq x y z
N MET A 1 -17.50 14.65 19.61
CA MET A 1 -16.17 14.43 19.05
C MET A 1 -15.99 12.94 18.73
N GLU A 2 -15.67 12.62 17.51
CA GLU A 2 -15.36 11.24 17.14
C GLU A 2 -13.90 10.93 17.48
N LEU A 3 -13.70 9.75 18.03
CA LEU A 3 -12.37 9.22 18.29
C LEU A 3 -12.08 8.11 17.27
N TYR A 4 -10.88 8.14 16.70
CA TYR A 4 -10.44 7.12 15.77
C TYR A 4 -9.45 6.18 16.45
N ASN A 5 -9.67 4.90 16.31
CA ASN A 5 -8.69 3.89 16.70
C ASN A 5 -7.78 3.62 15.52
N LEU A 6 -6.49 3.91 15.68
CA LEU A 6 -5.51 3.70 14.62
C LEU A 6 -4.86 2.34 14.80
N ILE A 7 -4.86 1.55 13.73
CA ILE A 7 -4.26 0.22 13.73
C ILE A 7 -3.08 0.28 12.75
N PRO A 8 -1.83 0.37 13.26
CA PRO A 8 -0.67 0.44 12.40
C PRO A 8 -0.33 -0.93 11.83
N ILE A 9 -0.13 -0.99 10.51
CA ILE A 9 0.32 -2.20 9.83
C ILE A 9 1.33 -1.85 8.75
N CYS A 10 2.16 -2.82 8.39
CA CYS A 10 3.05 -2.71 7.24
C CYS A 10 2.75 -3.90 6.32
N PRO A 11 2.02 -3.70 5.21
CA PRO A 11 1.67 -4.81 4.32
C PRO A 11 2.89 -5.55 3.78
N GLU A 12 4.00 -4.86 3.58
CA GLU A 12 5.22 -5.49 3.07
C GLU A 12 5.80 -6.46 4.09
N GLN A 13 5.81 -6.10 5.37
CA GLN A 13 6.22 -7.02 6.44
C GLN A 13 5.23 -8.17 6.60
N LEU A 14 3.93 -7.90 6.49
CA LEU A 14 2.91 -8.93 6.55
C LEU A 14 3.06 -9.95 5.42
N GLY A 15 3.61 -9.54 4.30
CA GLY A 15 3.92 -10.41 3.16
C GLY A 15 5.23 -11.17 3.30
N GLY A 16 5.94 -11.00 4.41
CA GLY A 16 7.18 -11.73 4.69
C GLY A 16 8.46 -11.01 4.27
N LEU A 17 8.37 -9.73 3.91
CA LEU A 17 9.56 -8.96 3.53
C LEU A 17 10.27 -8.42 4.78
N PRO A 18 11.62 -8.41 4.78
CA PRO A 18 12.37 -7.90 5.91
C PRO A 18 12.35 -6.36 6.00
N THR A 19 12.78 -5.84 7.14
CA THR A 19 13.01 -4.41 7.34
C THR A 19 14.42 -4.24 7.93
N PRO A 20 15.34 -3.46 7.33
CA PRO A 20 15.20 -2.76 6.06
C PRO A 20 15.23 -3.71 4.86
N ARG A 21 14.78 -3.21 3.72
CA ARG A 21 14.74 -4.00 2.49
C ARG A 21 15.13 -3.18 1.26
N ILE A 22 15.48 -3.89 0.20
CA ILE A 22 15.80 -3.27 -1.09
C ILE A 22 14.54 -2.60 -1.66
N PRO A 23 14.64 -1.36 -2.18
CA PRO A 23 13.49 -0.70 -2.80
C PRO A 23 12.90 -1.51 -3.94
N ALA A 24 11.58 -1.47 -4.07
CA ALA A 24 10.84 -2.14 -5.14
C ALA A 24 9.87 -1.16 -5.78
N GLU A 25 9.52 -1.41 -7.05
CA GLU A 25 8.54 -0.63 -7.79
C GLU A 25 7.65 -1.55 -8.61
N ARG A 26 6.45 -1.08 -8.95
CA ARG A 26 5.57 -1.84 -9.81
C ARG A 26 6.01 -1.72 -11.26
N VAL A 27 6.09 -2.87 -11.94
CA VAL A 27 6.31 -2.96 -13.37
C VAL A 27 5.11 -3.71 -13.93
N LYS A 28 4.12 -2.98 -14.46
CA LYS A 28 2.81 -3.51 -14.89
C LYS A 28 2.12 -4.16 -13.69
N ASP A 29 1.81 -5.45 -13.76
CA ASP A 29 1.15 -6.21 -12.69
C ASP A 29 2.12 -6.90 -11.73
N ARG A 30 3.42 -6.68 -11.89
CA ARG A 30 4.46 -7.27 -11.06
C ARG A 30 5.12 -6.23 -10.17
N VAL A 31 5.73 -6.68 -9.09
CA VAL A 31 6.54 -5.84 -8.19
C VAL A 31 7.96 -6.37 -8.23
N ILE A 32 8.90 -5.53 -8.66
CA ILE A 32 10.29 -5.92 -8.89
C ILE A 32 11.20 -5.06 -8.01
N THR A 33 12.18 -5.68 -7.35
CA THR A 33 13.17 -4.93 -6.57
C THR A 33 14.20 -4.27 -7.49
N GLN A 34 14.92 -3.31 -6.95
CA GLN A 34 16.02 -2.66 -7.67
C GLN A 34 17.11 -3.66 -8.09
N ALA A 35 17.22 -4.78 -7.36
CA ALA A 35 18.15 -5.85 -7.69
C ALA A 35 17.60 -6.83 -8.73
N GLY A 36 16.37 -6.62 -9.22
CA GLY A 36 15.74 -7.46 -10.24
C GLY A 36 14.94 -8.64 -9.72
N ALA A 37 14.78 -8.77 -8.41
CA ALA A 37 13.99 -9.88 -7.85
C ALA A 37 12.50 -9.57 -7.91
N ASP A 38 11.70 -10.57 -8.31
CA ASP A 38 10.24 -10.47 -8.33
C ASP A 38 9.68 -10.77 -6.94
N VAL A 39 9.03 -9.81 -6.33
CA VAL A 39 8.43 -9.91 -5.00
C VAL A 39 6.92 -9.72 -5.03
N THR A 40 6.31 -9.98 -6.18
CA THR A 40 4.87 -9.79 -6.38
C THR A 40 4.05 -10.61 -5.40
N GLU A 41 4.41 -11.89 -5.18
CA GLU A 41 3.66 -12.75 -4.27
C GLU A 41 3.68 -12.23 -2.84
N GLU A 42 4.82 -11.72 -2.38
CA GLU A 42 4.95 -11.15 -1.04
C GLU A 42 4.07 -9.91 -0.90
N TYR A 43 4.02 -9.07 -1.92
CA TYR A 43 3.14 -7.89 -1.91
C TYR A 43 1.67 -8.29 -1.95
N GLN A 44 1.31 -9.31 -2.72
CA GLN A 44 -0.07 -9.81 -2.77
C GLN A 44 -0.48 -10.42 -1.43
N LEU A 45 0.40 -11.19 -0.80
CA LEU A 45 0.12 -11.76 0.52
C LEU A 45 -0.05 -10.66 1.56
N GLY A 46 0.83 -9.66 1.55
CA GLY A 46 0.74 -8.52 2.47
C GLY A 46 -0.57 -7.76 2.29
N ALA A 47 -1.02 -7.56 1.06
CA ALA A 47 -2.29 -6.90 0.77
C ALA A 47 -3.47 -7.70 1.33
N LYS A 48 -3.47 -9.01 1.15
CA LYS A 48 -4.52 -9.89 1.68
C LYS A 48 -4.55 -9.88 3.20
N GLU A 49 -3.39 -9.92 3.84
CA GLU A 49 -3.31 -9.86 5.30
C GLU A 49 -3.76 -8.50 5.83
N ALA A 50 -3.43 -7.40 5.15
CA ALA A 50 -3.90 -6.07 5.51
C ALA A 50 -5.44 -6.00 5.42
N LEU A 51 -6.01 -6.58 4.38
CA LEU A 51 -7.47 -6.62 4.22
C LEU A 51 -8.13 -7.43 5.33
N LYS A 52 -7.55 -8.57 5.73
CA LYS A 52 -8.05 -9.37 6.84
C LYS A 52 -8.11 -8.54 8.14
N ILE A 53 -7.05 -7.80 8.42
CA ILE A 53 -6.99 -6.94 9.61
C ILE A 53 -8.06 -5.85 9.52
N ALA A 54 -8.21 -5.23 8.36
CA ALA A 54 -9.23 -4.20 8.17
C ALA A 54 -10.64 -4.74 8.40
N LYS A 55 -10.93 -5.92 7.90
CA LYS A 55 -12.24 -6.57 8.10
C LYS A 55 -12.46 -6.97 9.57
N LEU A 56 -11.42 -7.48 10.22
CA LEU A 56 -11.49 -7.89 11.62
C LEU A 56 -11.86 -6.72 12.53
N TYR A 57 -11.31 -5.54 12.28
CA TYR A 57 -11.57 -4.34 13.05
C TYR A 57 -12.67 -3.46 12.45
N ASN A 58 -13.33 -3.96 11.41
CA ASN A 58 -14.46 -3.26 10.75
C ASN A 58 -14.05 -1.86 10.25
N CYS A 59 -12.86 -1.74 9.69
CA CYS A 59 -12.33 -0.49 9.17
C CYS A 59 -13.04 -0.09 7.87
N LYS A 60 -13.42 1.18 7.77
CA LYS A 60 -14.05 1.75 6.58
C LYS A 60 -13.09 2.66 5.81
N LYS A 61 -12.02 3.09 6.46
CA LYS A 61 -11.07 4.06 5.93
C LYS A 61 -9.64 3.61 6.22
N ALA A 62 -8.71 3.94 5.33
CA ALA A 62 -7.30 3.66 5.52
C ALA A 62 -6.46 4.86 5.09
N ILE A 63 -5.42 5.15 5.86
CA ILE A 63 -4.40 6.14 5.51
C ILE A 63 -3.16 5.36 5.09
N LEU A 64 -2.74 5.55 3.84
CA LEU A 64 -1.64 4.77 3.27
C LEU A 64 -0.45 5.65 2.91
N LYS A 65 0.73 5.07 2.96
CA LYS A 65 1.96 5.73 2.51
C LYS A 65 1.90 5.94 1.00
N GLU A 66 2.18 7.17 0.58
CA GLU A 66 2.07 7.55 -0.83
C GLU A 66 3.23 6.99 -1.66
N LYS A 67 2.95 6.78 -2.96
CA LYS A 67 3.92 6.42 -4.00
C LYS A 67 4.51 5.01 -3.91
N SER A 68 4.27 4.27 -2.83
CA SER A 68 4.84 2.94 -2.68
C SER A 68 4.15 1.92 -3.60
N PRO A 69 4.83 0.82 -3.99
CA PRO A 69 4.20 -0.22 -4.79
C PRO A 69 3.12 -1.00 -4.05
N SER A 70 3.11 -0.94 -2.70
CA SER A 70 2.06 -1.55 -1.89
C SER A 70 0.91 -0.58 -1.63
N CYS A 71 1.20 0.61 -1.13
CA CYS A 71 0.22 1.52 -0.55
C CYS A 71 -0.04 2.78 -1.38
N GLY A 72 0.69 3.02 -2.47
CA GLY A 72 0.52 4.22 -3.27
C GLY A 72 -0.90 4.34 -3.81
N TYR A 73 -1.43 5.57 -3.86
CA TYR A 73 -2.78 5.81 -4.33
C TYR A 73 -2.77 6.94 -5.35
N GLY A 74 -3.25 6.64 -6.54
CA GLY A 74 -3.31 7.57 -7.67
C GLY A 74 -2.01 7.72 -8.45
N LYS A 75 -0.88 7.77 -7.76
CA LYS A 75 0.45 7.86 -8.36
C LYS A 75 1.40 6.90 -7.68
N ILE A 76 2.18 6.19 -8.46
CA ILE A 76 3.22 5.28 -8.00
C ILE A 76 4.47 5.48 -8.85
N TYR A 77 5.61 5.00 -8.37
CA TYR A 77 6.82 4.99 -9.19
C TYR A 77 6.64 4.03 -10.38
N ASP A 78 7.22 4.40 -11.52
CA ASP A 78 6.91 3.78 -12.81
C ASP A 78 7.69 2.50 -13.13
N GLY A 79 8.52 2.04 -12.22
CA GLY A 79 9.30 0.81 -12.39
C GLY A 79 10.68 1.01 -12.98
N THR A 80 11.07 2.25 -13.30
CA THR A 80 12.38 2.55 -13.87
C THR A 80 13.45 2.86 -12.83
N PHE A 81 13.04 2.97 -11.55
CA PHE A 81 13.91 3.36 -10.42
C PHE A 81 14.58 4.72 -10.62
N SER A 82 13.92 5.62 -11.34
CA SER A 82 14.39 6.97 -11.63
C SER A 82 13.56 8.06 -10.96
N ARG A 83 12.70 7.69 -10.00
CA ARG A 83 11.76 8.58 -9.28
C ARG A 83 10.72 9.23 -10.18
N ASN A 84 10.47 8.68 -11.35
CA ASN A 84 9.37 9.10 -12.20
C ASN A 84 8.09 8.45 -11.74
N LEU A 85 6.99 9.23 -11.72
CA LEU A 85 5.69 8.76 -11.30
C LEU A 85 4.80 8.47 -12.51
N THR A 86 3.92 7.50 -12.35
CA THR A 86 2.88 7.17 -13.32
C THR A 86 1.55 7.02 -12.60
N ASP A 87 0.46 7.08 -13.35
CA ASP A 87 -0.87 6.82 -12.79
C ASP A 87 -0.97 5.37 -12.37
N GLY A 88 -1.54 5.14 -11.21
CA GLY A 88 -1.75 3.80 -10.71
C GLY A 88 -1.83 3.74 -9.20
N ASN A 89 -2.07 2.54 -8.69
CA ASN A 89 -2.18 2.28 -7.26
C ASN A 89 -1.25 1.14 -6.86
N GLY A 90 -0.84 1.13 -5.59
CA GLY A 90 -0.13 0.00 -5.03
C GLY A 90 -1.03 -1.22 -4.89
N VAL A 91 -0.41 -2.37 -4.67
CA VAL A 91 -1.12 -3.66 -4.58
C VAL A 91 -2.15 -3.66 -3.44
N THR A 92 -1.75 -3.19 -2.26
CA THR A 92 -2.64 -3.10 -1.09
C THR A 92 -3.75 -2.07 -1.33
N ALA A 93 -3.41 -0.90 -1.88
CA ALA A 93 -4.39 0.13 -2.16
C ALA A 93 -5.50 -0.38 -3.08
N ASN A 94 -5.14 -1.06 -4.17
CA ASN A 94 -6.13 -1.64 -5.08
C ASN A 94 -7.05 -2.64 -4.39
N LEU A 95 -6.49 -3.54 -3.58
CA LEU A 95 -7.30 -4.56 -2.91
C LEU A 95 -8.27 -3.94 -1.91
N LEU A 96 -7.83 -2.95 -1.16
CA LEU A 96 -8.70 -2.26 -0.19
C LEU A 96 -9.82 -1.49 -0.90
N ILE A 97 -9.51 -0.80 -1.98
CA ILE A 97 -10.51 -0.08 -2.79
C ILE A 97 -11.56 -1.05 -3.34
N ASP A 98 -11.13 -2.17 -3.89
CA ASP A 98 -12.03 -3.18 -4.44
C ASP A 98 -12.97 -3.77 -3.38
N ASN A 99 -12.62 -3.65 -2.12
CA ASN A 99 -13.43 -4.12 -0.99
C ASN A 99 -14.16 -3.00 -0.25
N GLY A 100 -14.27 -1.83 -0.87
CA GLY A 100 -15.10 -0.75 -0.36
C GLY A 100 -14.48 0.10 0.73
N ILE A 101 -13.17 0.02 0.93
CA ILE A 101 -12.47 0.83 1.93
C ILE A 101 -12.02 2.13 1.28
N GLU A 102 -12.36 3.26 1.90
CA GLU A 102 -11.96 4.58 1.41
C GLU A 102 -10.49 4.84 1.75
N ILE A 103 -9.70 5.27 0.76
CA ILE A 103 -8.27 5.44 0.89
C ILE A 103 -7.90 6.92 0.95
N PHE A 104 -6.96 7.24 1.85
CA PHE A 104 -6.35 8.56 1.95
C PHE A 104 -4.83 8.39 1.93
N GLY A 105 -4.12 9.25 1.19
CA GLY A 105 -2.67 9.34 1.30
C GLY A 105 -2.27 10.12 2.55
N GLU A 106 -1.01 10.05 2.93
CA GLU A 106 -0.48 10.76 4.11
C GLU A 106 -0.71 12.26 4.01
N SER A 107 -0.59 12.84 2.82
CA SER A 107 -0.76 14.27 2.61
C SER A 107 -2.22 14.72 2.77
N GLU A 108 -3.17 13.78 2.81
CA GLU A 108 -4.59 14.06 2.94
C GLU A 108 -5.11 13.89 4.37
N ILE A 109 -4.22 13.72 5.34
CA ILE A 109 -4.61 13.40 6.72
C ILE A 109 -5.53 14.46 7.31
N GLU A 110 -5.36 15.72 6.95
CA GLU A 110 -6.23 16.80 7.42
C GLU A 110 -7.67 16.61 6.94
N LYS A 111 -7.85 16.17 5.69
CA LYS A 111 -9.17 15.85 5.15
C LYS A 111 -9.80 14.68 5.88
N PHE A 112 -8.99 13.69 6.22
CA PHE A 112 -9.44 12.52 6.96
C PHE A 112 -9.96 12.88 8.35
N LEU A 113 -9.31 13.82 9.02
CA LEU A 113 -9.63 14.20 10.39
C LEU A 113 -10.76 15.24 10.50
N LYS A 114 -11.27 15.74 9.38
CA LYS A 114 -12.38 16.72 9.39
C LYS A 114 -13.77 16.06 9.39
#